data_ad9998b20441a04247b4f855e769729b
#
_entry.id   ad9998b20441a04247b4f855e769729b
#
_cell.length_a   1.000
_cell.length_b   1.000
_cell.length_c   1.000
_cell.angle_alpha   90.00
_cell.angle_beta   90.00
_cell.angle_gamma   90.00
#
_symmetry.space_group_name_H-M   'P 1'
#
loop_
_entity.id
_entity.type
_entity.pdbx_description
1 polymer ?
#
loop_
_entity_poly.entity_id
_entity_poly.type
_entity_poly.pdbx_seq_one_letter_code
_entity_poly.pdbx_strand_id
1 'polypeptide(L)'
;MRDIMKEKVAVSKRLSENIAQMEEFFHECDDIKKKELMLGRQMDVACYLTFIEVSVDMGTSALSEVLKYLKGLGKEEIYQALEENALGISDATYFDTIEDAVDGLLTGEVILFVDGFDRAVKIPDDGYPNMGINEADSEKVVRGSNEGFGDSVKQNAALIRKRIRSPQVKVKEKKMGVRSNTNVYLVYMEGIAYPELVAKIEERLEGFEIDGVLDSGVIEQLSEEKWYSPFPQFQTTERPDRAAMSILDGRVVVLSDNSPIALILPTDYNSFIKTSDDYYNRWEIASFERLLRYFASFFAMTLPGLYLAVTNFHTQILPTTLLLSFADARSGVPFPAVIEVIIMELSFELLREAGVRLPGAMGNTIGIVGGLIIGQAAVLIHLSHLKSFGVPYLMPYVAADLNDYEDERDFLWRQPLRLLWKRPIYAKKNNRRKLRMKL
;
A
#
# COMPACT_ATOMS: atom_id res chain seq x y z
N MET A 1 13.13 4.01 -26.49
CA MET A 1 12.86 4.65 -25.22
C MET A 1 14.01 5.54 -24.70
N ARG A 2 15.01 5.82 -25.48
CA ARG A 2 16.12 6.74 -25.15
C ARG A 2 16.31 7.84 -26.21
N ASP A 3 15.26 8.14 -26.98
CA ASP A 3 15.31 9.08 -28.11
C ASP A 3 14.53 10.38 -27.86
N ILE A 4 14.60 10.90 -26.65
CA ILE A 4 14.41 12.33 -26.43
C ILE A 4 15.72 12.87 -25.85
N MET A 5 16.83 12.62 -26.53
CA MET A 5 17.97 13.50 -26.46
C MET A 5 17.67 14.70 -27.34
N LYS A 6 16.77 15.57 -26.89
CA LYS A 6 16.79 16.97 -27.31
C LYS A 6 18.21 17.46 -26.99
N GLU A 7 18.80 18.23 -27.93
CA GLU A 7 20.05 18.93 -27.65
C GLU A 7 19.94 19.61 -26.27
N LYS A 8 20.89 19.36 -25.39
CA LYS A 8 20.89 19.98 -24.07
C LYS A 8 20.89 21.49 -24.23
N VAL A 9 19.93 22.15 -23.60
CA VAL A 9 19.77 23.59 -23.71
C VAL A 9 20.64 24.26 -22.64
N ALA A 10 21.56 25.12 -23.07
CA ALA A 10 22.40 25.87 -22.17
C ALA A 10 21.56 26.87 -21.34
N VAL A 11 21.95 27.09 -20.10
CA VAL A 11 21.36 28.13 -19.25
C VAL A 11 21.65 29.49 -19.86
N SER A 12 20.59 30.30 -20.07
CA SER A 12 20.70 31.64 -20.64
C SER A 12 21.03 32.66 -19.57
N LYS A 13 21.75 33.73 -19.97
CA LYS A 13 21.93 34.94 -19.12
C LYS A 13 20.62 35.69 -18.90
N ARG A 14 19.59 35.46 -19.71
CA ARG A 14 18.28 36.06 -19.54
C ARG A 14 17.40 35.19 -18.67
N LEU A 15 17.10 35.68 -17.50
CA LEU A 15 16.28 34.93 -16.53
C LEU A 15 14.93 34.50 -17.11
N SER A 16 14.29 35.35 -17.95
CA SER A 16 12.99 35.04 -18.55
C SER A 16 12.99 33.81 -19.46
N GLU A 17 14.12 33.55 -20.15
CA GLU A 17 14.27 32.37 -21.00
C GLU A 17 14.39 31.09 -20.16
N ASN A 18 15.14 31.15 -19.06
CA ASN A 18 15.27 30.02 -18.14
C ASN A 18 13.95 29.72 -17.44
N ILE A 19 13.21 30.74 -17.03
CA ILE A 19 11.87 30.59 -16.43
C ILE A 19 10.93 29.88 -17.42
N ALA A 20 10.86 30.35 -18.66
CA ALA A 20 9.98 29.75 -19.67
C ALA A 20 10.27 28.27 -19.91
N GLN A 21 11.55 27.90 -19.94
CA GLN A 21 11.97 26.49 -20.09
C GLN A 21 11.62 25.63 -18.88
N MET A 22 11.87 26.14 -17.67
CA MET A 22 11.51 25.44 -16.45
C MET A 22 9.98 25.28 -16.33
N GLU A 23 9.21 26.26 -16.80
CA GLU A 23 7.74 26.16 -16.85
C GLU A 23 7.24 25.14 -17.88
N GLU A 24 7.93 24.98 -19.00
CA GLU A 24 7.62 23.93 -19.98
C GLU A 24 7.83 22.53 -19.42
N PHE A 25 8.94 22.30 -18.69
CA PHE A 25 9.19 21.00 -18.05
C PHE A 25 8.19 20.69 -16.93
N PHE A 26 7.87 21.67 -16.13
CA PHE A 26 7.06 21.52 -14.91
C PHE A 26 5.65 22.15 -15.04
N HIS A 27 5.06 22.08 -16.24
CA HIS A 27 3.66 22.38 -16.39
C HIS A 27 2.81 21.31 -15.68
N GLU A 28 1.69 21.68 -15.09
CA GLU A 28 0.83 20.79 -14.28
C GLU A 28 1.55 20.07 -13.13
N CYS A 29 2.58 20.73 -12.53
CA CYS A 29 3.31 20.23 -11.37
C CYS A 29 3.14 21.21 -10.20
N ASP A 30 2.03 21.11 -9.46
CA ASP A 30 1.68 22.05 -8.37
C ASP A 30 2.51 21.80 -7.09
N ASP A 31 3.17 20.64 -7.00
CA ASP A 31 4.11 20.29 -5.93
C ASP A 31 5.47 20.97 -6.04
N ILE A 32 5.78 21.57 -7.22
CA ILE A 32 7.00 22.34 -7.43
C ILE A 32 6.74 23.80 -7.21
N LYS A 33 7.42 24.39 -6.22
CA LYS A 33 7.32 25.80 -5.92
C LYS A 33 8.29 26.62 -6.77
N LYS A 34 7.77 27.70 -7.28
CA LYS A 34 8.43 28.67 -8.15
C LYS A 34 8.35 30.03 -7.48
N LYS A 35 9.49 30.67 -7.25
CA LYS A 35 9.54 31.97 -6.60
C LYS A 35 10.51 32.89 -7.33
N GLU A 36 10.02 34.04 -7.74
CA GLU A 36 10.86 35.14 -8.19
C GLU A 36 11.22 36.01 -6.99
N LEU A 37 12.49 36.32 -6.82
CA LEU A 37 13.02 37.12 -5.72
C LEU A 37 14.00 38.17 -6.25
N MET A 38 14.24 39.20 -5.46
CA MET A 38 15.26 40.19 -5.73
C MET A 38 16.40 40.03 -4.73
N LEU A 39 17.62 39.96 -5.24
CA LEU A 39 18.86 39.88 -4.47
C LEU A 39 19.60 41.21 -4.46
N GLY A 40 20.60 41.33 -3.59
CA GLY A 40 21.42 42.53 -3.43
C GLY A 40 20.91 43.52 -2.42
N ARG A 41 21.80 44.38 -1.92
CA ARG A 41 21.46 45.44 -0.95
C ARG A 41 20.42 46.43 -1.49
N GLN A 42 20.44 46.65 -2.81
CA GLN A 42 19.51 47.55 -3.49
C GLN A 42 18.32 46.81 -4.12
N MET A 43 18.23 45.48 -3.98
CA MET A 43 17.23 44.63 -4.62
C MET A 43 17.21 44.84 -6.14
N ASP A 44 18.37 44.83 -6.77
CA ASP A 44 18.57 45.14 -8.19
C ASP A 44 18.95 43.95 -9.06
N VAL A 45 19.07 42.76 -8.47
CA VAL A 45 19.38 41.50 -9.19
C VAL A 45 18.18 40.57 -9.06
N ALA A 46 17.51 40.30 -10.17
CA ALA A 46 16.41 39.35 -10.21
C ALA A 46 16.94 37.92 -10.14
N CYS A 47 16.23 37.04 -9.43
CA CYS A 47 16.51 35.63 -9.42
C CYS A 47 15.22 34.80 -9.39
N TYR A 48 15.34 33.58 -9.88
CA TYR A 48 14.26 32.60 -9.88
C TYR A 48 14.69 31.35 -9.13
N LEU A 49 13.87 30.98 -8.17
CA LEU A 49 14.09 29.86 -7.27
C LEU A 49 13.04 28.80 -7.53
N THR A 50 13.45 27.55 -7.69
CA THR A 50 12.55 26.42 -7.87
C THR A 50 12.97 25.23 -7.00
N PHE A 51 11.99 24.58 -6.37
CA PHE A 51 12.20 23.44 -5.46
C PHE A 51 10.92 22.65 -5.24
N ILE A 52 11.05 21.40 -4.81
CA ILE A 52 9.91 20.60 -4.37
C ILE A 52 9.48 21.09 -2.98
N GLU A 53 8.18 21.37 -2.78
CA GLU A 53 7.67 22.12 -1.60
C GLU A 53 8.12 21.53 -0.25
N VAL A 54 8.21 20.23 -0.13
CA VAL A 54 8.55 19.54 1.14
C VAL A 54 10.01 19.09 1.23
N SER A 55 10.82 19.34 0.20
CA SER A 55 12.26 19.01 0.23
C SER A 55 13.10 20.07 0.90
N VAL A 56 12.52 21.22 1.24
CA VAL A 56 13.22 22.41 1.76
C VAL A 56 12.72 22.74 3.16
N ASP A 57 13.61 22.71 4.14
CA ASP A 57 13.34 23.28 5.46
C ASP A 57 13.70 24.78 5.47
N MET A 58 12.70 25.63 5.34
CA MET A 58 12.87 27.10 5.30
C MET A 58 13.47 27.70 6.58
N GLY A 59 13.58 26.93 7.67
CA GLY A 59 14.05 27.44 8.97
C GLY A 59 15.56 27.42 9.17
N THR A 60 16.21 26.36 8.73
CA THR A 60 17.64 26.06 9.01
C THR A 60 18.43 25.68 7.77
N SER A 61 17.85 25.84 6.58
CA SER A 61 18.39 25.33 5.33
C SER A 61 19.57 26.16 4.80
N ALA A 62 20.46 25.49 4.04
CA ALA A 62 21.52 26.11 3.25
C ALA A 62 20.95 27.21 2.33
N LEU A 63 19.75 27.05 1.82
CA LEU A 63 19.03 28.08 1.07
C LEU A 63 18.90 29.39 1.84
N SER A 64 18.49 29.33 3.11
CA SER A 64 18.31 30.53 3.96
C SER A 64 19.63 31.26 4.17
N GLU A 65 20.75 30.55 4.33
CA GLU A 65 22.07 31.12 4.49
C GLU A 65 22.56 31.78 3.20
N VAL A 66 22.44 31.10 2.06
CA VAL A 66 22.79 31.64 0.74
C VAL A 66 21.98 32.89 0.43
N LEU A 67 20.68 32.85 0.61
CA LEU A 67 19.83 34.02 0.36
C LEU A 67 20.16 35.21 1.27
N LYS A 68 20.47 34.98 2.54
CA LYS A 68 20.92 36.04 3.47
C LYS A 68 22.26 36.64 3.03
N TYR A 69 23.19 35.79 2.64
CA TYR A 69 24.49 36.20 2.15
C TYR A 69 24.37 37.07 0.89
N LEU A 70 23.68 36.55 -0.14
CA LEU A 70 23.50 37.30 -1.40
C LEU A 70 22.72 38.60 -1.25
N LYS A 71 21.74 38.69 -0.34
CA LYS A 71 21.05 39.93 -0.02
C LYS A 71 21.93 40.99 0.66
N GLY A 72 23.02 40.59 1.29
CA GLY A 72 24.00 41.48 1.91
C GLY A 72 25.02 42.08 0.94
N LEU A 73 25.13 41.56 -0.29
CA LEU A 73 26.13 41.95 -1.29
C LEU A 73 25.61 43.05 -2.24
N GLY A 74 26.55 43.75 -2.87
CA GLY A 74 26.26 44.60 -4.03
C GLY A 74 26.15 43.80 -5.30
N LYS A 75 25.62 44.39 -6.39
CA LYS A 75 25.40 43.68 -7.66
C LYS A 75 26.65 43.05 -8.21
N GLU A 76 27.76 43.73 -8.28
CA GLU A 76 29.05 43.22 -8.79
C GLU A 76 29.60 42.15 -7.85
N GLU A 77 29.47 42.32 -6.54
CA GLU A 77 29.90 41.35 -5.54
C GLU A 77 29.11 40.04 -5.63
N ILE A 78 27.83 40.08 -6.03
CA ILE A 78 27.00 38.87 -6.27
C ILE A 78 27.55 38.08 -7.43
N TYR A 79 27.83 38.71 -8.57
CA TYR A 79 28.41 37.99 -9.74
C TYR A 79 29.79 37.43 -9.43
N GLN A 80 30.63 38.16 -8.72
CA GLN A 80 31.93 37.66 -8.31
C GLN A 80 31.79 36.45 -7.38
N ALA A 81 30.90 36.49 -6.40
CA ALA A 81 30.63 35.36 -5.49
C ALA A 81 30.09 34.13 -6.23
N LEU A 82 29.29 34.31 -7.29
CA LEU A 82 28.79 33.26 -8.15
C LEU A 82 29.92 32.67 -9.04
N GLU A 83 30.78 33.51 -9.62
CA GLU A 83 31.89 33.05 -10.45
C GLU A 83 32.97 32.30 -9.65
N GLU A 84 33.29 32.78 -8.45
CA GLU A 84 34.27 32.19 -7.55
C GLU A 84 33.77 31.03 -6.70
N ASN A 85 32.50 30.66 -6.83
CA ASN A 85 31.81 29.66 -5.96
C ASN A 85 31.90 30.00 -4.45
N ALA A 86 31.81 31.27 -4.12
CA ALA A 86 31.96 31.78 -2.76
C ALA A 86 30.60 32.06 -2.09
N LEU A 87 29.67 31.09 -2.15
CA LEU A 87 28.29 31.24 -1.64
C LEU A 87 28.15 30.96 -0.14
N GLY A 88 29.26 30.71 0.56
CA GLY A 88 29.26 30.42 2.00
C GLY A 88 28.79 29.01 2.39
N ILE A 89 28.59 28.16 1.41
CA ILE A 89 28.23 26.74 1.59
C ILE A 89 29.24 25.85 0.84
N SER A 90 29.63 24.74 1.45
CA SER A 90 30.71 23.86 0.94
C SER A 90 30.35 23.07 -0.33
N ASP A 91 29.06 22.84 -0.57
CA ASP A 91 28.57 21.88 -1.57
C ASP A 91 27.74 22.52 -2.69
N ALA A 92 27.84 23.86 -2.89
CA ALA A 92 27.19 24.48 -4.04
C ALA A 92 27.86 23.99 -5.33
N THR A 93 27.03 23.51 -6.25
CA THR A 93 27.45 23.08 -7.57
C THR A 93 26.71 23.84 -8.64
N TYR A 94 27.27 23.91 -9.85
CA TYR A 94 26.68 24.65 -10.96
C TYR A 94 26.27 23.71 -12.06
N PHE A 95 25.19 24.05 -12.72
CA PHE A 95 24.68 23.36 -13.91
C PHE A 95 24.76 24.31 -15.11
N ASP A 96 25.33 23.85 -16.18
CA ASP A 96 25.47 24.59 -17.44
C ASP A 96 24.24 24.42 -18.34
N THR A 97 23.39 23.41 -18.07
CA THR A 97 22.22 23.09 -18.89
C THR A 97 20.94 23.05 -18.06
N ILE A 98 19.81 23.34 -18.70
CA ILE A 98 18.49 23.29 -18.07
C ILE A 98 18.13 21.87 -17.66
N GLU A 99 18.49 20.86 -18.48
CA GLU A 99 18.20 19.46 -18.18
C GLU A 99 18.94 19.00 -16.91
N ASP A 100 20.20 19.40 -16.74
CA ASP A 100 20.95 19.08 -15.51
C ASP A 100 20.34 19.78 -14.30
N ALA A 101 19.81 21.00 -14.47
CA ALA A 101 19.07 21.71 -13.42
C ALA A 101 17.74 21.02 -13.07
N VAL A 102 17.01 20.50 -14.08
CA VAL A 102 15.80 19.69 -13.88
C VAL A 102 16.12 18.41 -13.13
N ASP A 103 17.18 17.70 -13.51
CA ASP A 103 17.61 16.49 -12.83
C ASP A 103 18.02 16.77 -11.38
N GLY A 104 18.72 17.89 -11.13
CA GLY A 104 19.06 18.36 -9.79
C GLY A 104 17.81 18.62 -8.93
N LEU A 105 16.81 19.30 -9.48
CA LEU A 105 15.54 19.55 -8.79
C LEU A 105 14.81 18.24 -8.45
N LEU A 106 14.79 17.29 -9.38
CA LEU A 106 14.18 15.97 -9.18
C LEU A 106 14.94 15.08 -8.19
N THR A 107 16.16 15.43 -7.81
CA THR A 107 16.84 14.79 -6.68
C THR A 107 16.46 15.38 -5.32
N GLY A 108 15.63 16.42 -5.29
CA GLY A 108 15.16 17.08 -4.08
C GLY A 108 15.95 18.33 -3.70
N GLU A 109 16.82 18.79 -4.60
CA GLU A 109 17.66 19.97 -4.39
C GLU A 109 16.95 21.25 -4.78
N VAL A 110 17.51 22.37 -4.33
CA VAL A 110 17.02 23.70 -4.70
C VAL A 110 17.84 24.23 -5.87
N ILE A 111 17.15 24.76 -6.88
CA ILE A 111 17.79 25.35 -8.06
C ILE A 111 17.53 26.86 -8.07
N LEU A 112 18.60 27.63 -8.18
CA LEU A 112 18.57 29.08 -8.24
C LEU A 112 19.15 29.55 -9.57
N PHE A 113 18.37 30.31 -10.33
CA PHE A 113 18.81 31.07 -11.52
C PHE A 113 18.93 32.55 -11.16
N VAL A 114 20.02 33.18 -11.60
CA VAL A 114 20.27 34.60 -11.36
C VAL A 114 20.36 35.33 -12.69
N ASP A 115 19.64 36.44 -12.81
CA ASP A 115 19.66 37.25 -14.04
C ASP A 115 21.08 37.75 -14.35
N GLY A 116 21.52 37.63 -15.59
CA GLY A 116 22.88 37.97 -16.01
C GLY A 116 23.94 36.85 -15.82
N PHE A 117 23.59 35.75 -15.15
CA PHE A 117 24.47 34.61 -14.92
C PHE A 117 24.07 33.43 -15.81
N ASP A 118 25.05 32.73 -16.44
CA ASP A 118 24.85 31.70 -17.45
C ASP A 118 24.91 30.27 -16.90
N ARG A 119 24.74 30.09 -15.61
CA ARG A 119 24.68 28.80 -14.96
C ARG A 119 23.59 28.78 -13.89
N ALA A 120 22.98 27.63 -13.67
CA ALA A 120 22.09 27.43 -12.56
C ALA A 120 22.86 26.99 -11.31
N VAL A 121 22.51 27.54 -10.17
CA VAL A 121 23.14 27.21 -8.88
C VAL A 121 22.31 26.11 -8.22
N LYS A 122 22.94 24.99 -7.96
CA LYS A 122 22.40 23.94 -7.13
C LYS A 122 22.75 24.25 -5.66
N ILE A 123 21.74 24.39 -4.82
CA ILE A 123 21.91 24.56 -3.38
C ILE A 123 21.49 23.23 -2.74
N PRO A 124 22.41 22.52 -2.06
CA PRO A 124 22.06 21.32 -1.32
C PRO A 124 21.14 21.69 -0.17
N ASP A 125 20.03 20.98 -0.08
CA ASP A 125 19.13 21.04 1.05
C ASP A 125 18.85 19.61 1.56
N ASP A 126 18.07 19.43 2.61
CA ASP A 126 17.84 18.11 3.25
C ASP A 126 17.22 17.04 2.34
N GLY A 127 16.83 17.43 1.12
CA GLY A 127 16.30 16.54 0.11
C GLY A 127 14.87 16.07 0.44
N TYR A 128 14.54 14.86 -0.04
CA TYR A 128 13.22 14.30 0.20
C TYR A 128 13.00 14.03 1.69
N PRO A 129 11.77 14.26 2.20
CA PRO A 129 11.46 14.01 3.59
C PRO A 129 11.82 12.56 3.96
N ASN A 130 12.76 12.45 4.89
CA ASN A 130 13.03 11.21 5.58
C ASN A 130 12.05 11.14 6.74
N MET A 131 10.84 10.73 6.46
CA MET A 131 9.89 10.44 7.51
C MET A 131 10.42 9.26 8.31
N GLY A 132 10.52 9.44 9.63
CA GLY A 132 10.70 8.29 10.51
C GLY A 132 9.67 7.24 10.09
N ILE A 133 10.12 6.02 9.96
CA ILE A 133 9.47 4.88 9.35
C ILE A 133 7.99 4.81 9.73
N ASN A 134 7.09 5.40 8.92
CA ASN A 134 5.72 4.97 8.89
C ASN A 134 5.72 3.67 8.08
N GLU A 135 5.62 2.56 8.77
CA GLU A 135 5.45 1.28 8.12
C GLU A 135 4.03 1.20 7.54
N ALA A 136 3.90 0.67 6.35
CA ALA A 136 2.60 0.31 5.79
C ALA A 136 2.02 -0.85 6.62
N ASP A 137 1.16 -0.55 7.58
CA ASP A 137 0.66 -1.54 8.54
C ASP A 137 -0.25 -2.58 7.88
N SER A 138 -1.02 -2.19 6.88
CA SER A 138 -1.94 -3.06 6.15
C SER A 138 -1.28 -3.86 5.03
N GLU A 139 -0.12 -3.42 4.50
CA GLU A 139 0.55 -4.01 3.34
C GLU A 139 2.02 -4.36 3.65
N LYS A 140 2.25 -5.17 4.69
CA LYS A 140 3.61 -5.61 5.06
C LYS A 140 4.19 -6.53 4.00
N VAL A 141 5.45 -6.28 3.64
CA VAL A 141 6.20 -7.11 2.69
C VAL A 141 7.40 -7.75 3.39
N VAL A 142 7.75 -8.94 2.94
CA VAL A 142 8.93 -9.66 3.45
C VAL A 142 10.20 -9.06 2.88
N ARG A 143 10.15 -8.52 1.66
CA ARG A 143 11.29 -7.93 0.98
C ARG A 143 10.85 -6.66 0.26
N GLY A 144 11.58 -5.57 0.47
CA GLY A 144 11.30 -4.30 -0.20
C GLY A 144 11.37 -3.10 0.75
N SER A 145 10.83 -1.98 0.32
CA SER A 145 10.72 -0.77 1.14
C SER A 145 9.66 -0.96 2.22
N ASN A 146 9.94 -0.56 3.44
CA ASN A 146 8.95 -0.52 4.52
C ASN A 146 8.26 0.84 4.64
N GLU A 147 8.65 1.81 3.81
CA GLU A 147 8.15 3.17 3.84
C GLU A 147 6.68 3.21 3.41
N GLY A 148 5.81 3.72 4.27
CA GLY A 148 4.40 3.95 4.05
C GLY A 148 4.06 5.43 3.82
N PHE A 149 2.87 5.70 3.29
CA PHE A 149 2.31 7.04 3.22
C PHE A 149 1.93 7.56 4.62
N GLY A 150 1.92 8.88 4.78
CA GLY A 150 1.45 9.57 5.98
C GLY A 150 0.22 10.44 5.70
N ASP A 151 -0.18 11.22 6.68
CA ASP A 151 -1.39 12.05 6.59
C ASP A 151 -1.21 13.31 5.72
N SER A 152 0.02 13.69 5.37
CA SER A 152 0.29 14.88 4.56
C SER A 152 0.35 14.55 3.07
N VAL A 153 -0.58 15.07 2.28
CA VAL A 153 -0.63 14.87 0.83
C VAL A 153 0.65 15.34 0.12
N LYS A 154 1.26 16.43 0.61
CA LYS A 154 2.50 16.98 0.04
C LYS A 154 3.69 16.02 0.24
N GLN A 155 3.80 15.45 1.43
CA GLN A 155 4.83 14.47 1.73
C GLN A 155 4.61 13.19 0.92
N ASN A 156 3.37 12.75 0.78
CA ASN A 156 3.01 11.58 -0.02
C ASN A 156 3.38 11.76 -1.51
N ALA A 157 3.14 12.93 -2.07
CA ALA A 157 3.56 13.25 -3.44
C ALA A 157 5.09 13.24 -3.59
N ALA A 158 5.81 13.81 -2.62
CA ALA A 158 7.27 13.79 -2.61
C ALA A 158 7.84 12.36 -2.50
N LEU A 159 7.20 11.45 -1.74
CA LEU A 159 7.58 10.04 -1.68
C LEU A 159 7.41 9.32 -3.03
N ILE A 160 6.43 9.71 -3.83
CA ILE A 160 6.28 9.22 -5.21
C ILE A 160 7.39 9.79 -6.09
N ARG A 161 7.66 11.10 -6.04
CA ARG A 161 8.74 11.74 -6.80
C ARG A 161 10.12 11.19 -6.47
N LYS A 162 10.38 10.88 -5.22
CA LYS A 162 11.62 10.22 -4.78
C LYS A 162 11.89 8.93 -5.56
N ARG A 163 10.82 8.20 -5.94
CA ARG A 163 10.89 6.94 -6.69
C ARG A 163 10.86 7.11 -8.20
N ILE A 164 10.12 8.12 -8.67
CA ILE A 164 10.01 8.41 -10.10
C ILE A 164 10.55 9.81 -10.34
N ARG A 165 11.85 9.90 -10.59
CA ARG A 165 12.53 11.15 -10.87
C ARG A 165 12.39 11.51 -12.35
N SER A 166 11.21 11.97 -12.72
CA SER A 166 10.88 12.36 -14.09
C SER A 166 9.98 13.60 -14.10
N PRO A 167 10.26 14.58 -14.98
CA PRO A 167 9.39 15.75 -15.16
C PRO A 167 8.02 15.38 -15.78
N GLN A 168 7.90 14.17 -16.36
CA GLN A 168 6.64 13.66 -16.90
C GLN A 168 5.65 13.23 -15.80
N VAL A 169 6.09 13.08 -14.55
CA VAL A 169 5.16 12.90 -13.45
C VAL A 169 4.46 14.22 -13.18
N LYS A 170 3.17 14.26 -13.42
CA LYS A 170 2.31 15.43 -13.18
C LYS A 170 1.60 15.27 -11.85
N VAL A 171 1.50 16.38 -11.13
CA VAL A 171 0.84 16.45 -9.82
C VAL A 171 -0.09 17.65 -9.84
N LYS A 172 -1.38 17.40 -10.00
CA LYS A 172 -2.41 18.45 -10.03
C LYS A 172 -3.06 18.57 -8.66
N GLU A 173 -3.05 19.78 -8.10
CA GLU A 173 -3.71 20.10 -6.84
C GLU A 173 -5.18 20.45 -7.08
N LYS A 174 -6.06 19.84 -6.33
CA LYS A 174 -7.50 20.13 -6.26
C LYS A 174 -7.88 20.35 -4.80
N LYS A 175 -8.83 21.24 -4.57
CA LYS A 175 -9.41 21.47 -3.24
C LYS A 175 -10.82 20.94 -3.20
N MET A 176 -11.09 20.07 -2.23
CA MET A 176 -12.37 19.40 -2.09
C MET A 176 -12.98 19.66 -0.72
N GLY A 177 -14.32 19.66 -0.68
CA GLY A 177 -15.08 19.98 0.53
C GLY A 177 -15.27 21.49 0.74
N VAL A 178 -16.53 21.92 0.80
CA VAL A 178 -16.90 23.33 0.92
C VAL A 178 -16.39 23.97 2.21
N ARG A 179 -16.33 23.20 3.29
CA ARG A 179 -15.88 23.65 4.61
C ARG A 179 -14.49 23.13 4.97
N SER A 180 -14.17 21.89 4.63
CA SER A 180 -12.86 21.30 4.95
C SER A 180 -11.74 21.85 4.09
N ASN A 181 -12.05 22.21 2.81
CA ASN A 181 -11.07 22.74 1.85
C ASN A 181 -9.81 21.85 1.76
N THR A 182 -10.03 20.53 1.74
CA THR A 182 -8.99 19.49 1.80
C THR A 182 -8.21 19.44 0.49
N ASN A 183 -6.89 19.43 0.56
CA ASN A 183 -6.04 19.30 -0.61
C ASN A 183 -6.05 17.84 -1.09
N VAL A 184 -6.30 17.65 -2.37
CA VAL A 184 -6.29 16.36 -3.05
C VAL A 184 -5.37 16.47 -4.26
N TYR A 185 -4.43 15.55 -4.37
CA TYR A 185 -3.46 15.51 -5.47
C TYR A 185 -3.79 14.39 -6.43
N LEU A 186 -3.86 14.73 -7.71
CA LEU A 186 -3.97 13.80 -8.81
C LEU A 186 -2.59 13.59 -9.41
N VAL A 187 -2.05 12.38 -9.32
CA VAL A 187 -0.69 12.04 -9.75
C VAL A 187 -0.74 11.03 -10.89
N TYR A 188 -0.09 11.34 -12.00
CA TYR A 188 -0.03 10.48 -13.18
C TYR A 188 1.23 10.72 -14.01
N MET A 189 1.53 9.81 -14.94
CA MET A 189 2.64 9.95 -15.88
C MET A 189 2.12 10.46 -17.23
N GLU A 190 2.55 11.66 -17.61
CA GLU A 190 2.26 12.21 -18.93
C GLU A 190 2.89 11.36 -20.04
N GLY A 191 2.15 11.16 -21.12
CA GLY A 191 2.59 10.31 -22.25
C GLY A 191 2.41 8.81 -22.04
N ILE A 192 2.06 8.35 -20.81
CA ILE A 192 1.71 6.94 -20.53
C ILE A 192 0.23 6.85 -20.11
N ALA A 193 -0.22 7.68 -19.19
CA ALA A 193 -1.62 7.73 -18.80
C ALA A 193 -2.48 8.24 -19.96
N TYR A 194 -3.65 7.63 -20.17
CA TYR A 194 -4.60 8.08 -21.17
C TYR A 194 -5.19 9.43 -20.78
N PRO A 195 -5.09 10.48 -21.63
CA PRO A 195 -5.60 11.81 -21.31
C PRO A 195 -7.11 11.83 -21.00
N GLU A 196 -7.88 11.00 -21.70
CA GLU A 196 -9.32 10.86 -21.49
C GLU A 196 -9.64 10.31 -20.09
N LEU A 197 -8.81 9.39 -19.58
CA LEU A 197 -8.95 8.85 -18.23
C LEU A 197 -8.69 9.94 -17.20
N VAL A 198 -7.60 10.70 -17.36
CA VAL A 198 -7.24 11.80 -16.45
C VAL A 198 -8.38 12.82 -16.41
N ALA A 199 -8.86 13.29 -17.58
CA ALA A 199 -9.97 14.24 -17.67
C ALA A 199 -11.26 13.70 -17.03
N LYS A 200 -11.58 12.43 -17.23
CA LYS A 200 -12.75 11.79 -16.62
C LYS A 200 -12.66 11.72 -15.10
N ILE A 201 -11.46 11.46 -14.55
CA ILE A 201 -11.23 11.45 -13.10
C ILE A 201 -11.35 12.87 -12.54
N GLU A 202 -10.77 13.87 -13.22
CA GLU A 202 -10.91 15.28 -12.84
C GLU A 202 -12.38 15.72 -12.82
N GLU A 203 -13.13 15.41 -13.87
CA GLU A 203 -14.57 15.72 -13.95
C GLU A 203 -15.35 15.07 -12.78
N ARG A 204 -15.00 13.85 -12.39
CA ARG A 204 -15.66 13.18 -11.27
C ARG A 204 -15.32 13.79 -9.93
N LEU A 205 -14.06 14.15 -9.71
CA LEU A 205 -13.63 14.81 -8.49
C LEU A 205 -14.29 16.19 -8.33
N GLU A 206 -14.63 16.84 -9.43
CA GLU A 206 -15.34 18.13 -9.47
C GLU A 206 -16.87 17.98 -9.44
N GLY A 207 -17.37 16.78 -9.72
CA GLY A 207 -18.81 16.51 -9.94
C GLY A 207 -19.67 16.42 -8.69
N PHE A 208 -19.09 16.52 -7.49
CA PHE A 208 -19.85 16.45 -6.24
C PHE A 208 -19.45 17.57 -5.27
N GLU A 209 -20.44 18.10 -4.55
CA GLU A 209 -20.25 19.04 -3.46
C GLU A 209 -20.56 18.33 -2.14
N ILE A 210 -19.62 18.40 -1.20
CA ILE A 210 -19.74 17.87 0.15
C ILE A 210 -19.15 18.88 1.15
N ASP A 211 -19.67 18.93 2.35
CA ASP A 211 -19.19 19.85 3.39
C ASP A 211 -17.71 19.58 3.76
N GLY A 212 -17.31 18.32 3.82
CA GLY A 212 -15.93 17.96 4.17
C GLY A 212 -15.48 16.62 3.62
N VAL A 213 -14.23 16.59 3.15
CA VAL A 213 -13.49 15.37 2.80
C VAL A 213 -12.46 15.16 3.91
N LEU A 214 -12.71 14.17 4.76
CA LEU A 214 -11.87 13.89 5.93
C LEU A 214 -10.90 12.74 5.71
N ASP A 215 -11.16 11.90 4.71
CA ASP A 215 -10.35 10.74 4.35
C ASP A 215 -10.54 10.38 2.88
N SER A 216 -9.61 9.64 2.31
CA SER A 216 -9.67 9.14 0.93
C SER A 216 -10.88 8.24 0.64
N GLY A 217 -11.40 7.52 1.65
CA GLY A 217 -12.59 6.69 1.51
C GLY A 217 -13.87 7.48 1.13
N VAL A 218 -13.96 8.75 1.51
CA VAL A 218 -15.05 9.63 1.08
C VAL A 218 -14.95 9.91 -0.43
N ILE A 219 -13.73 10.15 -0.93
CA ILE A 219 -13.47 10.37 -2.35
C ILE A 219 -13.82 9.11 -3.15
N GLU A 220 -13.40 7.94 -2.66
CA GLU A 220 -13.70 6.65 -3.27
C GLU A 220 -15.20 6.47 -3.48
N GLN A 221 -15.98 6.58 -2.39
CA GLN A 221 -17.43 6.36 -2.43
C GLN A 221 -18.19 7.34 -3.35
N LEU A 222 -17.78 8.61 -3.37
CA LEU A 222 -18.46 9.63 -4.18
C LEU A 222 -18.03 9.61 -5.64
N SER A 223 -16.85 9.10 -5.94
CA SER A 223 -16.30 9.03 -7.29
C SER A 223 -16.62 7.72 -8.02
N GLU A 224 -17.21 6.72 -7.34
CA GLU A 224 -17.61 5.45 -7.96
C GLU A 224 -18.66 5.65 -9.05
N GLU A 225 -18.48 4.96 -10.20
CA GLU A 225 -19.45 4.99 -11.31
C GLU A 225 -20.72 4.22 -11.01
N LYS A 226 -20.57 3.10 -10.28
CA LYS A 226 -21.63 2.14 -10.03
C LYS A 226 -21.64 1.79 -8.54
N TRP A 227 -22.31 2.62 -7.76
CA TRP A 227 -22.45 2.43 -6.32
C TRP A 227 -23.04 1.08 -5.87
N TYR A 228 -23.73 0.37 -6.78
CA TYR A 228 -24.33 -0.96 -6.51
C TYR A 228 -23.43 -2.13 -6.93
N SER A 229 -22.25 -1.85 -7.49
CA SER A 229 -21.30 -2.90 -7.87
C SER A 229 -20.62 -3.47 -6.63
N PRO A 230 -20.60 -4.81 -6.44
CA PRO A 230 -19.84 -5.42 -5.36
C PRO A 230 -18.33 -5.41 -5.62
N PHE A 231 -17.91 -5.00 -6.82
CA PHE A 231 -16.50 -4.94 -7.20
C PHE A 231 -15.99 -3.52 -7.02
N PRO A 232 -14.93 -3.30 -6.22
CA PRO A 232 -14.35 -1.97 -6.02
C PRO A 232 -13.78 -1.44 -7.34
N GLN A 233 -13.95 -0.16 -7.56
CA GLN A 233 -13.46 0.54 -8.77
C GLN A 233 -12.11 1.20 -8.51
N PHE A 234 -11.72 1.28 -7.26
CA PHE A 234 -10.45 1.80 -6.79
C PHE A 234 -9.64 0.70 -6.14
N GLN A 235 -8.34 0.80 -6.27
CA GLN A 235 -7.40 0.02 -5.49
C GLN A 235 -6.75 0.94 -4.47
N THR A 236 -6.77 0.56 -3.21
CA THR A 236 -6.15 1.30 -2.12
C THR A 236 -4.73 0.80 -1.87
N THR A 237 -3.84 1.69 -1.43
CA THR A 237 -2.50 1.30 -0.97
C THR A 237 -1.94 2.32 0.02
N GLU A 238 -1.26 1.84 1.05
CA GLU A 238 -0.45 2.65 1.96
C GLU A 238 1.00 2.78 1.47
N ARG A 239 1.35 2.12 0.37
CA ARG A 239 2.72 1.97 -0.10
C ARG A 239 3.07 2.90 -1.26
N PRO A 240 4.04 3.81 -1.07
CA PRO A 240 4.50 4.70 -2.14
C PRO A 240 5.15 3.97 -3.33
N ASP A 241 5.79 2.81 -3.10
CA ASP A 241 6.37 2.00 -4.17
C ASP A 241 5.31 1.39 -5.08
N ARG A 242 4.20 0.87 -4.50
CA ARG A 242 3.07 0.34 -5.27
C ARG A 242 2.37 1.43 -6.07
N ALA A 243 2.17 2.60 -5.47
CA ALA A 243 1.63 3.77 -6.17
C ALA A 243 2.53 4.18 -7.34
N ALA A 244 3.85 4.26 -7.12
CA ALA A 244 4.83 4.59 -8.16
C ALA A 244 4.81 3.58 -9.31
N MET A 245 4.79 2.27 -9.03
CA MET A 245 4.68 1.24 -10.05
C MET A 245 3.39 1.37 -10.87
N SER A 246 2.28 1.68 -10.20
CA SER A 246 0.98 1.88 -10.88
C SER A 246 1.00 3.10 -11.81
N ILE A 247 1.66 4.19 -11.43
CA ILE A 247 1.86 5.37 -12.27
C ILE A 247 2.70 5.02 -13.51
N LEU A 248 3.75 4.22 -13.34
CA LEU A 248 4.58 3.75 -14.47
C LEU A 248 3.80 2.80 -15.40
N ASP A 249 2.80 2.08 -14.89
CA ASP A 249 1.87 1.26 -15.66
C ASP A 249 0.76 2.10 -16.37
N GLY A 250 0.78 3.44 -16.23
CA GLY A 250 -0.19 4.35 -16.87
C GLY A 250 -1.48 4.56 -16.07
N ARG A 251 -1.51 4.19 -14.81
CA ARG A 251 -2.62 4.46 -13.91
C ARG A 251 -2.50 5.84 -13.29
N VAL A 252 -3.60 6.30 -12.74
CA VAL A 252 -3.71 7.57 -12.01
C VAL A 252 -3.81 7.27 -10.53
N VAL A 253 -3.11 8.05 -9.73
CA VAL A 253 -3.13 7.95 -8.27
C VAL A 253 -3.73 9.21 -7.69
N VAL A 254 -4.70 9.05 -6.78
CA VAL A 254 -5.30 10.14 -6.02
C VAL A 254 -4.82 10.06 -4.59
N LEU A 255 -4.25 11.15 -4.10
CA LEU A 255 -3.78 11.33 -2.74
C LEU A 255 -4.66 12.39 -2.06
N SER A 256 -4.98 12.20 -0.80
CA SER A 256 -5.76 13.16 -0.01
C SER A 256 -5.00 13.55 1.25
N ASP A 257 -5.16 14.81 1.67
CA ASP A 257 -4.73 15.21 3.00
C ASP A 257 -5.52 14.45 4.07
N ASN A 258 -4.91 14.25 5.22
CA ASN A 258 -5.43 13.51 6.37
C ASN A 258 -5.70 12.02 6.10
N SER A 259 -5.05 11.44 5.08
CA SER A 259 -5.17 10.01 4.78
C SER A 259 -3.85 9.41 4.34
N PRO A 260 -3.41 8.31 4.98
CA PRO A 260 -2.23 7.57 4.56
C PRO A 260 -2.52 6.62 3.38
N ILE A 261 -3.74 6.66 2.84
CA ILE A 261 -4.19 5.75 1.78
C ILE A 261 -4.24 6.48 0.45
N ALA A 262 -3.51 5.96 -0.53
CA ALA A 262 -3.60 6.38 -1.92
C ALA A 262 -4.64 5.54 -2.68
N LEU A 263 -5.42 6.18 -3.54
CA LEU A 263 -6.40 5.54 -4.42
C LEU A 263 -5.81 5.41 -5.82
N ILE A 264 -5.80 4.21 -6.38
CA ILE A 264 -5.26 3.90 -7.71
C ILE A 264 -6.40 3.58 -8.67
N LEU A 265 -6.40 4.25 -9.83
CA LEU A 265 -7.41 4.11 -10.89
C LEU A 265 -6.77 3.94 -12.28
N PRO A 266 -7.43 3.24 -13.20
CA PRO A 266 -8.53 2.32 -12.98
C PRO A 266 -8.02 1.04 -12.31
N THR A 267 -8.90 0.31 -11.66
CA THR A 267 -8.56 -1.00 -11.13
C THR A 267 -9.19 -2.13 -11.93
N ASP A 268 -8.52 -3.28 -11.94
CA ASP A 268 -8.97 -4.51 -12.56
C ASP A 268 -8.79 -5.68 -11.58
N TYR A 269 -9.39 -6.82 -11.89
CA TYR A 269 -9.28 -8.02 -11.06
C TYR A 269 -7.81 -8.43 -10.83
N ASN A 270 -6.95 -8.27 -11.84
CA ASN A 270 -5.54 -8.59 -11.72
C ASN A 270 -4.82 -7.74 -10.67
N SER A 271 -5.28 -6.50 -10.47
CA SER A 271 -4.70 -5.56 -9.50
C SER A 271 -4.83 -6.05 -8.07
N PHE A 272 -5.92 -6.76 -7.76
CA PHE A 272 -6.15 -7.36 -6.43
C PHE A 272 -5.34 -8.64 -6.19
N ILE A 273 -4.94 -9.33 -7.26
CA ILE A 273 -4.12 -10.55 -7.17
C ILE A 273 -2.63 -10.22 -7.09
N LYS A 274 -2.20 -9.09 -7.67
CA LYS A 274 -0.82 -8.60 -7.61
C LYS A 274 -0.51 -8.06 -6.22
N THR A 275 0.65 -8.43 -5.69
CA THR A 275 1.22 -7.87 -4.46
C THR A 275 2.53 -7.17 -4.76
N SER A 276 2.97 -6.30 -3.84
CA SER A 276 4.28 -5.63 -3.97
C SER A 276 5.44 -6.62 -3.98
N ASP A 277 5.32 -7.74 -3.28
CA ASP A 277 6.33 -8.81 -3.26
C ASP A 277 6.62 -9.40 -4.66
N ASP A 278 5.63 -9.38 -5.57
CA ASP A 278 5.80 -9.88 -6.94
C ASP A 278 6.88 -9.11 -7.74
N TYR A 279 7.15 -7.87 -7.37
CA TYR A 279 8.16 -7.02 -8.02
C TYR A 279 9.55 -7.15 -7.39
N TYR A 280 9.63 -7.65 -6.15
CA TYR A 280 10.89 -7.78 -5.42
C TYR A 280 11.46 -9.19 -5.42
N ASN A 281 10.64 -10.20 -5.70
CA ASN A 281 11.03 -11.58 -5.82
C ASN A 281 11.53 -11.92 -7.23
N ARG A 282 12.22 -13.06 -7.36
CA ARG A 282 12.58 -13.59 -8.67
C ARG A 282 11.33 -13.92 -9.48
N TRP A 283 11.37 -13.67 -10.77
CA TRP A 283 10.20 -13.79 -11.64
C TRP A 283 9.55 -15.21 -11.62
N GLU A 284 10.37 -16.27 -11.44
CA GLU A 284 9.88 -17.64 -11.35
C GLU A 284 9.00 -17.83 -10.11
N ILE A 285 9.48 -17.35 -8.95
CA ILE A 285 8.77 -17.44 -7.67
C ILE A 285 7.52 -16.57 -7.71
N ALA A 286 7.65 -15.33 -8.13
CA ALA A 286 6.54 -14.38 -8.24
C ALA A 286 5.44 -14.90 -9.20
N SER A 287 5.82 -15.52 -10.33
CA SER A 287 4.88 -16.11 -11.28
C SER A 287 4.15 -17.30 -10.68
N PHE A 288 4.86 -18.16 -9.95
CA PHE A 288 4.27 -19.32 -9.28
C PHE A 288 3.30 -18.89 -8.15
N GLU A 289 3.71 -17.93 -7.31
CA GLU A 289 2.85 -17.39 -6.25
C GLU A 289 1.60 -16.72 -6.80
N ARG A 290 1.74 -15.97 -7.90
CA ARG A 290 0.61 -15.37 -8.61
C ARG A 290 -0.35 -16.42 -9.16
N LEU A 291 0.18 -17.47 -9.77
CA LEU A 291 -0.62 -18.59 -10.26
C LEU A 291 -1.39 -19.28 -9.12
N LEU A 292 -0.72 -19.51 -7.99
CA LEU A 292 -1.37 -20.06 -6.79
C LEU A 292 -2.51 -19.17 -6.28
N ARG A 293 -2.32 -17.84 -6.28
CA ARG A 293 -3.38 -16.88 -5.89
C ARG A 293 -4.57 -16.93 -6.83
N TYR A 294 -4.36 -17.07 -8.15
CA TYR A 294 -5.45 -17.27 -9.11
C TYR A 294 -6.22 -18.56 -8.83
N PHE A 295 -5.51 -19.67 -8.62
CA PHE A 295 -6.15 -20.95 -8.28
C PHE A 295 -6.89 -20.84 -6.95
N ALA A 296 -6.28 -20.27 -5.93
CA ALA A 296 -6.92 -20.10 -4.62
C ALA A 296 -8.21 -19.27 -4.72
N SER A 297 -8.19 -18.17 -5.46
CA SER A 297 -9.36 -17.33 -5.70
C SER A 297 -10.47 -18.09 -6.45
N PHE A 298 -10.11 -18.83 -7.49
CA PHE A 298 -11.04 -19.68 -8.23
C PHE A 298 -11.68 -20.75 -7.33
N PHE A 299 -10.87 -21.46 -6.55
CA PHE A 299 -11.38 -22.48 -5.65
C PHE A 299 -12.20 -21.90 -4.50
N ALA A 300 -11.78 -20.78 -3.93
CA ALA A 300 -12.56 -20.10 -2.89
C ALA A 300 -13.99 -19.78 -3.36
N MET A 301 -14.13 -19.40 -4.62
CA MET A 301 -15.41 -19.06 -5.21
C MET A 301 -16.26 -20.30 -5.58
N THR A 302 -15.60 -21.39 -6.01
CA THR A 302 -16.29 -22.55 -6.60
C THR A 302 -16.51 -23.69 -5.61
N LEU A 303 -15.63 -23.88 -4.61
CA LEU A 303 -15.70 -25.01 -3.67
C LEU A 303 -16.99 -25.12 -2.89
N PRO A 304 -17.58 -24.05 -2.33
CA PRO A 304 -18.85 -24.15 -1.61
C PRO A 304 -19.98 -24.61 -2.53
N GLY A 305 -20.04 -24.07 -3.75
CA GLY A 305 -21.01 -24.49 -4.76
C GLY A 305 -20.81 -25.92 -5.23
N LEU A 306 -19.56 -26.35 -5.44
CA LEU A 306 -19.22 -27.71 -5.82
C LEU A 306 -19.61 -28.70 -4.70
N TYR A 307 -19.33 -28.36 -3.45
CA TYR A 307 -19.76 -29.16 -2.30
C TYR A 307 -21.28 -29.38 -2.29
N LEU A 308 -22.05 -28.32 -2.47
CA LEU A 308 -23.51 -28.40 -2.53
C LEU A 308 -24.00 -29.19 -3.73
N ALA A 309 -23.36 -29.04 -4.90
CA ALA A 309 -23.71 -29.77 -6.10
C ALA A 309 -23.49 -31.30 -5.93
N VAL A 310 -22.35 -31.68 -5.38
CA VAL A 310 -22.00 -33.10 -5.16
C VAL A 310 -22.87 -33.73 -4.07
N THR A 311 -23.10 -33.02 -2.96
CA THR A 311 -23.83 -33.59 -1.82
C THR A 311 -25.34 -33.67 -2.04
N ASN A 312 -25.93 -32.74 -2.80
CA ASN A 312 -27.37 -32.65 -2.97
C ASN A 312 -27.89 -33.18 -4.33
N PHE A 313 -27.08 -32.98 -5.41
CA PHE A 313 -27.57 -33.25 -6.77
C PHE A 313 -26.82 -34.41 -7.46
N HIS A 314 -25.54 -34.59 -7.15
CA HIS A 314 -24.70 -35.60 -7.81
C HIS A 314 -24.08 -36.62 -6.82
N THR A 315 -24.92 -37.13 -5.93
CA THR A 315 -24.52 -38.10 -4.90
C THR A 315 -23.89 -39.36 -5.46
N GLN A 316 -24.14 -39.68 -6.75
CA GLN A 316 -23.58 -40.84 -7.44
C GLN A 316 -22.04 -40.76 -7.66
N ILE A 317 -21.46 -39.57 -7.57
CA ILE A 317 -20.01 -39.38 -7.68
C ILE A 317 -19.30 -39.86 -6.41
N LEU A 318 -20.01 -39.85 -5.27
CA LEU A 318 -19.44 -40.27 -4.00
C LEU A 318 -19.46 -41.79 -3.84
N PRO A 319 -18.38 -42.39 -3.32
CA PRO A 319 -18.41 -43.79 -2.89
C PRO A 319 -19.55 -44.04 -1.90
N THR A 320 -20.22 -45.20 -2.01
CA THR A 320 -21.44 -45.49 -1.20
C THR A 320 -21.16 -45.43 0.30
N THR A 321 -19.99 -45.84 0.74
CA THR A 321 -19.55 -45.75 2.14
C THR A 321 -19.49 -44.28 2.64
N LEU A 322 -18.97 -43.38 1.80
CA LEU A 322 -18.86 -41.97 2.09
C LEU A 322 -20.25 -41.33 2.11
N LEU A 323 -21.11 -41.68 1.15
CA LEU A 323 -22.48 -41.20 1.08
C LEU A 323 -23.29 -41.54 2.33
N LEU A 324 -23.18 -42.82 2.78
CA LEU A 324 -23.85 -43.25 4.01
C LEU A 324 -23.33 -42.50 5.25
N SER A 325 -22.01 -42.27 5.33
CA SER A 325 -21.42 -41.50 6.41
C SER A 325 -21.90 -40.03 6.42
N PHE A 326 -22.04 -39.43 5.24
CA PHE A 326 -22.63 -38.09 5.11
C PHE A 326 -24.08 -38.06 5.53
N ALA A 327 -24.89 -39.03 5.11
CA ALA A 327 -26.29 -39.12 5.46
C ALA A 327 -26.49 -39.30 6.98
N ASP A 328 -25.67 -40.12 7.59
CA ASP A 328 -25.68 -40.36 9.04
C ASP A 328 -25.26 -39.15 9.83
N ALA A 329 -24.16 -38.51 9.45
CA ALA A 329 -23.68 -37.28 10.08
C ALA A 329 -24.69 -36.13 9.97
N ARG A 330 -25.49 -36.07 8.92
CA ARG A 330 -26.50 -35.05 8.69
C ARG A 330 -27.86 -35.38 9.30
N SER A 331 -28.09 -36.59 9.73
CA SER A 331 -29.39 -37.00 10.32
C SER A 331 -29.78 -36.19 11.56
N GLY A 332 -28.81 -35.63 12.30
CA GLY A 332 -29.00 -34.77 13.46
C GLY A 332 -29.02 -33.26 13.17
N VAL A 333 -28.80 -32.82 11.93
CA VAL A 333 -28.76 -31.39 11.61
C VAL A 333 -30.12 -30.91 11.09
N PRO A 334 -30.78 -29.92 11.77
CA PRO A 334 -32.12 -29.51 11.41
C PRO A 334 -32.21 -28.61 10.16
N PHE A 335 -31.08 -28.30 9.51
CA PHE A 335 -31.02 -27.38 8.37
C PHE A 335 -30.61 -28.08 7.06
N PRO A 336 -31.15 -27.62 5.91
CA PRO A 336 -30.63 -28.04 4.60
C PRO A 336 -29.17 -27.63 4.42
N ALA A 337 -28.40 -28.38 3.62
CA ALA A 337 -26.97 -28.14 3.38
C ALA A 337 -26.66 -26.71 2.90
N VAL A 338 -27.56 -26.13 2.11
CA VAL A 338 -27.40 -24.74 1.62
C VAL A 338 -27.37 -23.75 2.77
N ILE A 339 -28.28 -23.89 3.73
CA ILE A 339 -28.37 -23.00 4.90
C ILE A 339 -27.15 -23.21 5.81
N GLU A 340 -26.71 -24.46 5.98
CA GLU A 340 -25.51 -24.80 6.75
C GLU A 340 -24.27 -24.08 6.17
N VAL A 341 -24.05 -24.16 4.85
CA VAL A 341 -22.94 -23.48 4.18
C VAL A 341 -23.04 -21.97 4.37
N ILE A 342 -24.22 -21.36 4.21
CA ILE A 342 -24.42 -19.92 4.41
C ILE A 342 -24.09 -19.51 5.85
N ILE A 343 -24.53 -20.28 6.84
CA ILE A 343 -24.25 -20.00 8.26
C ILE A 343 -22.74 -20.09 8.53
N MET A 344 -22.07 -21.08 7.95
CA MET A 344 -20.63 -21.26 8.10
C MET A 344 -19.87 -20.07 7.47
N GLU A 345 -20.19 -19.70 6.23
CA GLU A 345 -19.58 -18.54 5.55
C GLU A 345 -19.80 -17.25 6.35
N LEU A 346 -21.04 -17.03 6.84
CA LEU A 346 -21.33 -15.87 7.68
C LEU A 346 -20.54 -15.88 8.99
N SER A 347 -20.37 -17.05 9.59
CA SER A 347 -19.58 -17.20 10.83
C SER A 347 -18.11 -16.88 10.60
N PHE A 348 -17.54 -17.32 9.46
CA PHE A 348 -16.18 -16.96 9.06
C PHE A 348 -16.03 -15.46 8.82
N GLU A 349 -17.03 -14.83 8.17
CA GLU A 349 -17.02 -13.39 7.92
C GLU A 349 -17.06 -12.58 9.22
N LEU A 350 -17.91 -13.00 10.17
CA LEU A 350 -17.96 -12.36 11.50
C LEU A 350 -16.65 -12.50 12.27
N LEU A 351 -15.99 -13.66 12.16
CA LEU A 351 -14.66 -13.85 12.77
C LEU A 351 -13.60 -13.00 12.10
N ARG A 352 -13.64 -12.87 10.79
CA ARG A 352 -12.71 -12.01 10.02
C ARG A 352 -12.90 -10.55 10.43
N GLU A 353 -14.14 -10.06 10.47
CA GLU A 353 -14.46 -8.69 10.86
C GLU A 353 -14.02 -8.40 12.30
N ALA A 354 -14.25 -9.32 13.22
CA ALA A 354 -13.77 -9.19 14.59
C ALA A 354 -12.24 -9.15 14.67
N GLY A 355 -11.58 -9.95 13.83
CA GLY A 355 -10.11 -10.01 13.76
C GLY A 355 -9.47 -8.71 13.27
N VAL A 356 -10.07 -8.05 12.30
CA VAL A 356 -9.57 -6.76 11.75
C VAL A 356 -9.64 -5.63 12.78
N ARG A 357 -10.62 -5.65 13.69
CA ARG A 357 -10.81 -4.61 14.71
C ARG A 357 -9.94 -4.77 15.96
N LEU A 358 -9.24 -5.88 16.08
CA LEU A 358 -8.36 -6.12 17.22
C LEU A 358 -6.95 -5.59 16.96
N PRO A 359 -6.33 -4.90 17.92
CA PRO A 359 -5.03 -4.29 17.74
C PRO A 359 -3.91 -5.35 17.58
N GLY A 360 -3.07 -5.15 16.55
CA GLY A 360 -1.82 -5.89 16.36
C GLY A 360 -1.96 -7.34 15.89
N ALA A 361 -0.94 -8.14 16.15
CA ALA A 361 -0.83 -9.53 15.73
C ALA A 361 -1.95 -10.47 16.24
N MET A 362 -2.73 -10.02 17.21
CA MET A 362 -3.83 -10.81 17.81
C MET A 362 -5.00 -11.01 16.82
N GLY A 363 -5.29 -10.03 15.97
CA GLY A 363 -6.39 -10.13 15.00
C GLY A 363 -6.19 -11.28 14.01
N ASN A 364 -5.02 -11.38 13.41
CA ASN A 364 -4.68 -12.48 12.50
C ASN A 364 -4.69 -13.85 13.21
N THR A 365 -4.21 -13.88 14.46
CA THR A 365 -4.19 -15.12 15.25
C THR A 365 -5.60 -15.60 15.57
N ILE A 366 -6.51 -14.71 15.94
CA ILE A 366 -7.91 -15.04 16.24
C ILE A 366 -8.64 -15.50 14.98
N GLY A 367 -8.41 -14.88 13.82
CA GLY A 367 -8.97 -15.32 12.54
C GLY A 367 -8.53 -16.75 12.18
N ILE A 368 -7.23 -17.04 12.31
CA ILE A 368 -6.67 -18.38 12.01
C ILE A 368 -7.15 -19.40 13.04
N VAL A 369 -7.07 -19.10 14.32
CA VAL A 369 -7.47 -20.01 15.39
C VAL A 369 -8.99 -20.22 15.40
N GLY A 370 -9.77 -19.16 15.20
CA GLY A 370 -11.23 -19.27 15.05
C GLY A 370 -11.65 -20.14 13.87
N GLY A 371 -11.02 -19.91 12.68
CA GLY A 371 -11.24 -20.74 11.50
C GLY A 371 -10.83 -22.20 11.72
N LEU A 372 -9.71 -22.42 12.41
CA LEU A 372 -9.26 -23.77 12.77
C LEU A 372 -10.21 -24.47 13.75
N ILE A 373 -10.68 -23.76 14.78
CA ILE A 373 -11.63 -24.31 15.78
C ILE A 373 -12.95 -24.66 15.11
N ILE A 374 -13.53 -23.77 14.31
CA ILE A 374 -14.78 -24.03 13.58
C ILE A 374 -14.59 -25.19 12.59
N GLY A 375 -13.50 -25.18 11.81
CA GLY A 375 -13.16 -26.25 10.89
C GLY A 375 -12.95 -27.59 11.61
N GLN A 376 -12.23 -27.58 12.73
CA GLN A 376 -12.04 -28.79 13.54
C GLN A 376 -13.34 -29.27 14.19
N ALA A 377 -14.19 -28.36 14.69
CA ALA A 377 -15.48 -28.73 15.25
C ALA A 377 -16.36 -29.42 14.19
N ALA A 378 -16.46 -28.85 12.98
CA ALA A 378 -17.17 -29.44 11.87
C ALA A 378 -16.60 -30.84 11.48
N VAL A 379 -15.28 -30.93 11.35
CA VAL A 379 -14.59 -32.20 11.02
C VAL A 379 -14.70 -33.22 12.16
N LEU A 380 -14.58 -32.80 13.42
CA LEU A 380 -14.71 -33.68 14.58
C LEU A 380 -16.11 -34.24 14.73
N ILE A 381 -17.13 -33.42 14.52
CA ILE A 381 -18.54 -33.87 14.56
C ILE A 381 -18.77 -34.90 13.45
N HIS A 382 -18.30 -34.64 12.23
CA HIS A 382 -18.51 -35.52 11.09
C HIS A 382 -17.64 -36.81 11.15
N LEU A 383 -16.38 -36.71 11.60
CA LEU A 383 -15.45 -37.84 11.64
C LEU A 383 -15.50 -38.62 12.96
N SER A 384 -16.14 -38.08 14.02
CA SER A 384 -16.34 -38.83 15.27
C SER A 384 -17.19 -40.10 15.11
N HIS A 385 -18.04 -40.11 14.08
CA HIS A 385 -18.85 -41.26 13.73
C HIS A 385 -18.13 -42.31 12.84
N LEU A 386 -17.01 -41.93 12.25
CA LEU A 386 -16.19 -42.87 11.47
C LEU A 386 -15.37 -43.75 12.41
N LYS A 387 -15.67 -45.04 12.39
CA LYS A 387 -14.95 -46.06 13.16
C LYS A 387 -14.18 -46.97 12.21
N SER A 388 -12.93 -47.24 12.53
CA SER A 388 -12.15 -48.29 11.90
C SER A 388 -11.90 -49.39 12.92
N PHE A 389 -12.36 -50.63 12.64
CA PHE A 389 -12.29 -51.77 13.55
C PHE A 389 -12.92 -51.49 14.95
N GLY A 390 -14.03 -50.76 14.99
CA GLY A 390 -14.71 -50.42 16.23
C GLY A 390 -14.10 -49.26 17.05
N VAL A 391 -13.00 -48.73 16.60
CA VAL A 391 -12.29 -47.59 17.24
C VAL A 391 -12.54 -46.32 16.44
N PRO A 392 -12.96 -45.20 17.06
CA PRO A 392 -13.13 -43.93 16.36
C PRO A 392 -11.82 -43.49 15.66
N TYR A 393 -11.95 -43.00 14.41
CA TYR A 393 -10.81 -42.69 13.55
C TYR A 393 -9.91 -41.57 14.14
N LEU A 394 -10.53 -40.64 14.88
CA LEU A 394 -9.84 -39.51 15.53
C LEU A 394 -9.60 -39.73 17.03
N MET A 395 -9.60 -40.98 17.47
CA MET A 395 -9.12 -41.22 18.82
C MET A 395 -7.63 -40.83 18.92
N PRO A 396 -7.19 -40.12 19.94
CA PRO A 396 -7.80 -39.78 21.23
C PRO A 396 -8.59 -38.47 21.31
N TYR A 397 -8.97 -37.90 20.21
CA TYR A 397 -9.69 -36.61 20.13
C TYR A 397 -11.20 -36.76 20.39
N VAL A 398 -11.69 -37.95 20.58
CA VAL A 398 -13.11 -38.22 20.77
C VAL A 398 -13.50 -37.98 22.23
N ALA A 399 -14.71 -37.45 22.38
CA ALA A 399 -15.31 -37.05 23.65
C ALA A 399 -15.34 -38.13 24.76
N ALA A 400 -15.26 -39.41 24.38
CA ALA A 400 -15.18 -40.50 25.36
C ALA A 400 -13.98 -40.37 26.34
N ASP A 401 -12.90 -39.77 25.85
CA ASP A 401 -11.71 -39.54 26.68
C ASP A 401 -11.69 -38.22 27.41
N LEU A 402 -12.65 -37.31 27.11
CA LEU A 402 -12.74 -36.01 27.77
C LEU A 402 -13.02 -36.13 29.27
N ASN A 403 -13.82 -37.11 29.66
CA ASN A 403 -14.12 -37.38 31.06
C ASN A 403 -12.90 -37.82 31.89
N ASP A 404 -11.81 -38.20 31.19
CA ASP A 404 -10.57 -38.62 31.79
C ASP A 404 -9.56 -37.50 32.06
N TYR A 405 -9.88 -36.29 31.57
CA TYR A 405 -9.04 -35.11 31.75
C TYR A 405 -9.58 -34.20 32.83
N GLU A 406 -8.84 -34.05 33.90
CA GLU A 406 -9.18 -33.13 34.99
C GLU A 406 -8.99 -31.66 34.61
N ASP A 407 -8.28 -31.38 33.49
CA ASP A 407 -8.00 -30.04 33.01
C ASP A 407 -8.24 -29.95 31.49
N GLU A 408 -9.31 -29.24 31.09
CA GLU A 408 -9.65 -28.99 29.68
C GLU A 408 -8.52 -28.28 28.91
N ARG A 409 -7.69 -27.46 29.59
CA ARG A 409 -6.56 -26.78 28.98
C ARG A 409 -5.48 -27.79 28.54
N ASP A 410 -5.30 -28.87 29.29
CA ASP A 410 -4.37 -29.94 28.93
C ASP A 410 -4.85 -30.69 27.68
N PHE A 411 -6.15 -30.82 27.49
CA PHE A 411 -6.73 -31.41 26.30
C PHE A 411 -6.51 -30.55 25.06
N LEU A 412 -6.90 -29.28 25.11
CA LEU A 412 -6.89 -28.38 23.95
C LEU A 412 -5.46 -28.08 23.42
N TRP A 413 -4.51 -27.89 24.33
CA TRP A 413 -3.18 -27.43 23.94
C TRP A 413 -2.15 -28.54 23.76
N ARG A 414 -2.25 -29.63 24.51
CA ARG A 414 -1.23 -30.68 24.49
C ARG A 414 -1.59 -31.90 23.63
N GLN A 415 -2.84 -32.10 23.30
CA GLN A 415 -3.25 -33.28 22.54
C GLN A 415 -2.70 -33.32 21.11
N PRO A 416 -2.69 -32.24 20.32
CA PRO A 416 -2.07 -32.27 19.00
C PRO A 416 -0.61 -32.73 19.01
N LEU A 417 0.14 -32.26 19.99
CA LEU A 417 1.55 -32.67 20.16
C LEU A 417 1.69 -34.08 20.68
N ARG A 418 0.73 -34.58 21.48
CA ARG A 418 0.71 -35.95 21.99
C ARG A 418 0.42 -36.98 20.94
N LEU A 419 -0.22 -36.62 19.85
CA LEU A 419 -0.44 -37.53 18.71
C LEU A 419 0.87 -37.97 18.05
N LEU A 420 1.86 -37.08 18.01
CA LEU A 420 3.19 -37.40 17.50
C LEU A 420 3.99 -38.25 18.48
N TRP A 421 3.70 -38.21 19.78
CA TRP A 421 4.46 -38.83 20.89
C TRP A 421 3.57 -39.72 21.78
N LYS A 422 2.59 -40.35 21.26
CA LYS A 422 1.43 -40.95 21.94
C LYS A 422 1.68 -41.91 23.07
N ARG A 423 2.58 -42.84 22.88
CA ARG A 423 2.68 -44.01 23.77
C ARG A 423 3.27 -43.75 25.14
N PRO A 424 4.36 -42.98 25.29
CA PRO A 424 4.96 -42.77 26.62
C PRO A 424 4.07 -42.00 27.58
N ILE A 425 3.26 -41.08 27.06
CA ILE A 425 2.45 -40.18 27.89
C ILE A 425 1.18 -40.88 28.38
N TYR A 426 0.60 -41.74 27.55
CA TYR A 426 -0.52 -42.61 27.93
C TYR A 426 -0.09 -43.65 28.99
N ALA A 427 1.06 -44.26 28.79
CA ALA A 427 1.62 -45.18 29.78
C ALA A 427 1.89 -44.49 31.14
N LYS A 428 2.31 -43.26 31.11
CA LYS A 428 2.60 -42.49 32.33
C LYS A 428 1.35 -42.12 33.12
N LYS A 429 0.22 -41.82 32.42
CA LYS A 429 -1.07 -41.50 33.07
C LYS A 429 -1.74 -42.75 33.67
N ASN A 430 -1.68 -43.86 32.98
CA ASN A 430 -2.19 -45.13 33.51
C ASN A 430 -1.40 -45.63 34.74
N ASN A 431 -0.08 -45.39 34.78
CA ASN A 431 0.71 -45.71 35.96
C ASN A 431 0.41 -44.80 37.18
N ARG A 432 0.07 -43.52 36.96
CA ARG A 432 -0.35 -42.67 38.07
C ARG A 432 -1.71 -43.07 38.65
N ARG A 433 -2.65 -43.56 37.84
CA ARG A 433 -3.92 -44.07 38.34
C ARG A 433 -3.75 -45.40 39.14
N LYS A 434 -2.87 -46.29 38.67
CA LYS A 434 -2.55 -47.52 39.41
C LYS A 434 -1.86 -47.24 40.75
N LEU A 435 -1.08 -46.15 40.84
CA LEU A 435 -0.45 -45.72 42.10
C LEU A 435 -1.42 -45.05 43.05
N ARG A 436 -2.46 -44.34 42.58
CA ARG A 436 -3.51 -43.76 43.44
C ARG A 436 -4.52 -44.77 43.95
N MET A 437 -4.69 -45.92 43.27
CA MET A 437 -5.53 -47.01 43.78
C MET A 437 -4.80 -47.95 44.76
N LYS A 438 -3.52 -47.74 45.03
CA LYS A 438 -2.74 -48.53 46.02
C LYS A 438 -2.35 -47.75 47.28
N LEU A 439 -2.79 -46.49 47.37
CA LEU A 439 -2.75 -45.71 48.58
C LEU A 439 -4.18 -45.40 49.05
#